data_af9bc5642d0f57ef212726e2a193d349
#
_entry.id   af9bc5642d0f57ef212726e2a193d349
#
_cell.length_a   1.000
_cell.length_b   1.000
_cell.length_c   1.000
_cell.angle_alpha   90.00
_cell.angle_beta   90.00
_cell.angle_gamma   90.00
#
_symmetry.space_group_name_H-M   'P 1'
#
loop_
_entity.id
_entity.type
_entity.pdbx_description
1 polymer ?
#
loop_
_entity_poly.entity_id
_entity_poly.type
_entity_poly.pdbx_seq_one_letter_code
_entity_poly.pdbx_strand_id
1 'polypeptide(L)'
;MKKPCRSNFPFAILLIFAISSCSEVKKTVVLSSPDKSFAYSLKTSNDDSDLLYSINFKGVEIVAPSVLGFEFSEKLEVEKVVIGEIVTKSENSSWKPVYGEKKEYLEVYNEVLVDFSGLKYTLRIRAYNEGIAFRYEFKNEAGQINITSEKTEFNLPAEASAWVSSRAQSAITKMKVSEIKEAKERPMLIQYSDALFVAIGEAGLVDFAMMKLINNNPGTGVLTASLEGEVTYDRAFNSPWRFVMAASEPGKILESNYLLLNLNEPNKIEDTSWIKPGKVIREVTLTTIGGMACVDFAARHNLQFVEFDAGWYGNEHDDASDATTITVDPKRSPGPLELKRVINYAKEKGIGVVLYVNHRALEKQIDEVLPLLQSWGVAGIKYGFVNVGPQEWTDWLHEAVRKAADHKLMIDTHDEYRPTGYSRTYPNFMTQEGIRGDEESATNDMVINTIFTRMIAGAGDQTNCYFAERVAEKMGSHTSQMAKAICVYSPWQFVYWYDRPVGSPVKKGRAGGSVPVISEIPDLGFYDALPTVWDDTKVLDGYPGELAVIVRKSGDSWFLGAITGTKEHALSVPLDFLDSGVKYKATIYSHDQSLDTYTKVKIEEIEVTNQSVLEQSILKQNGLAVRFSKI
;
A
#
# COMPACT_ATOMS: atom_id res chain seq x y z
N MET A 1 -4.89 44.28 25.70
CA MET A 1 -6.19 43.85 25.15
C MET A 1 -6.07 43.79 23.62
N LYS A 2 -5.80 42.60 23.06
CA LYS A 2 -5.79 42.39 21.61
C LYS A 2 -7.06 41.60 21.26
N LYS A 3 -7.90 42.17 20.37
CA LYS A 3 -9.10 41.53 19.85
C LYS A 3 -8.73 40.37 18.92
N PRO A 4 -9.46 39.25 18.93
CA PRO A 4 -9.22 38.18 17.99
C PRO A 4 -9.75 38.57 16.59
N CYS A 5 -8.94 38.26 15.59
CA CYS A 5 -9.26 38.40 14.17
C CYS A 5 -10.27 37.30 13.81
N ARG A 6 -11.45 37.70 13.36
CA ARG A 6 -12.45 36.80 12.77
C ARG A 6 -12.02 36.48 11.35
N SER A 7 -11.63 35.26 11.07
CA SER A 7 -11.45 34.76 9.70
C SER A 7 -12.82 34.53 9.07
N ASN A 8 -13.10 35.25 7.99
CA ASN A 8 -14.24 34.95 7.13
C ASN A 8 -13.94 33.71 6.30
N PHE A 9 -14.62 32.62 6.59
CA PHE A 9 -14.63 31.42 5.74
C PHE A 9 -15.60 31.62 4.57
N PRO A 10 -15.23 31.28 3.34
CA PRO A 10 -16.17 31.23 2.24
C PRO A 10 -17.09 30.01 2.39
N PHE A 11 -18.39 30.30 2.45
CA PHE A 11 -19.43 29.27 2.39
C PHE A 11 -19.32 28.45 1.09
N ALA A 12 -19.35 27.13 1.19
CA ALA A 12 -19.58 26.26 0.03
C ALA A 12 -20.95 26.58 -0.58
N ILE A 13 -20.97 27.10 -1.81
CA ILE A 13 -22.21 27.44 -2.49
C ILE A 13 -22.84 26.16 -3.02
N LEU A 14 -23.91 25.72 -2.38
CA LEU A 14 -24.83 24.71 -2.89
C LEU A 14 -25.73 25.40 -3.94
N LEU A 15 -25.47 25.16 -5.24
CA LEU A 15 -26.36 25.66 -6.29
C LEU A 15 -27.53 24.68 -6.45
N ILE A 16 -28.69 25.08 -5.95
CA ILE A 16 -29.97 24.41 -6.22
C ILE A 16 -30.61 25.12 -7.41
N PHE A 17 -30.62 24.48 -8.58
CA PHE A 17 -31.37 24.96 -9.73
C PHE A 17 -32.81 24.47 -9.66
N ALA A 18 -33.77 25.35 -9.44
CA ALA A 18 -35.19 25.09 -9.61
C ALA A 18 -35.63 25.56 -11.00
N ILE A 19 -35.93 24.63 -11.92
CA ILE A 19 -36.61 24.94 -13.18
C ILE A 19 -38.08 24.58 -13.00
N SER A 20 -38.94 25.56 -13.08
CA SER A 20 -40.38 25.44 -12.89
C SER A 20 -41.08 24.99 -14.19
N SER A 21 -41.38 23.69 -14.28
CA SER A 21 -42.45 23.15 -15.12
C SER A 21 -43.10 22.00 -14.32
N CYS A 22 -44.42 21.79 -14.49
CA CYS A 22 -45.22 20.82 -13.74
C CYS A 22 -44.85 19.33 -13.99
N SER A 23 -43.63 18.97 -13.69
CA SER A 23 -43.13 17.65 -13.37
C SER A 23 -42.38 17.80 -12.06
N GLU A 24 -42.50 16.87 -11.11
CA GLU A 24 -41.73 16.85 -9.88
C GLU A 24 -40.25 17.02 -10.23
N VAL A 25 -39.65 18.13 -9.74
CA VAL A 25 -38.24 18.44 -10.02
C VAL A 25 -37.41 17.39 -9.26
N LYS A 26 -36.82 16.44 -9.98
CA LYS A 26 -35.91 15.45 -9.40
C LYS A 26 -34.72 16.13 -8.76
N LYS A 27 -34.51 15.87 -7.46
CA LYS A 27 -33.45 16.48 -6.67
C LYS A 27 -32.10 15.93 -7.13
N THR A 28 -31.19 16.81 -7.51
CA THR A 28 -29.80 16.45 -7.83
C THR A 28 -28.88 16.99 -6.74
N VAL A 29 -28.01 16.15 -6.20
CA VAL A 29 -26.96 16.53 -5.24
C VAL A 29 -25.66 16.69 -5.99
N VAL A 30 -25.00 17.84 -5.84
CA VAL A 30 -23.68 18.11 -6.43
C VAL A 30 -22.69 18.45 -5.33
N LEU A 31 -21.53 17.79 -5.32
CA LEU A 31 -20.44 18.04 -4.39
C LEU A 31 -19.16 18.25 -5.18
N SER A 32 -18.43 19.34 -4.88
CA SER A 32 -17.12 19.62 -5.49
C SER A 32 -16.00 19.55 -4.45
N SER A 33 -14.81 19.19 -4.90
CA SER A 33 -13.58 19.32 -4.09
C SER A 33 -13.31 20.78 -3.71
N PRO A 34 -12.53 21.06 -2.66
CA PRO A 34 -12.19 22.44 -2.26
C PRO A 34 -11.53 23.25 -3.37
N ASP A 35 -10.66 22.65 -4.17
CA ASP A 35 -10.01 23.26 -5.34
C ASP A 35 -10.86 23.25 -6.63
N LYS A 36 -12.04 22.62 -6.58
CA LYS A 36 -12.99 22.44 -7.69
C LYS A 36 -12.46 21.56 -8.85
N SER A 37 -11.41 20.81 -8.63
CA SER A 37 -10.90 19.88 -9.65
C SER A 37 -11.83 18.69 -9.84
N PHE A 38 -12.49 18.22 -8.78
CA PHE A 38 -13.48 17.15 -8.83
C PHE A 38 -14.91 17.66 -8.60
N ALA A 39 -15.87 17.06 -9.30
CA ALA A 39 -17.28 17.21 -9.04
C ALA A 39 -17.98 15.85 -9.08
N TYR A 40 -18.75 15.56 -8.03
CA TYR A 40 -19.61 14.38 -7.91
C TYR A 40 -21.07 14.81 -8.06
N SER A 41 -21.85 14.08 -8.84
CA SER A 41 -23.28 14.33 -9.00
C SER A 41 -24.06 13.06 -8.66
N LEU A 42 -25.15 13.20 -7.89
CA LEU A 42 -26.05 12.13 -7.50
C LEU A 42 -27.49 12.50 -7.84
N LYS A 43 -28.23 11.57 -8.43
CA LYS A 43 -29.65 11.71 -8.77
C LYS A 43 -30.34 10.34 -8.77
N THR A 44 -31.67 10.31 -8.82
CA THR A 44 -32.41 9.08 -9.08
C THR A 44 -32.51 8.81 -10.59
N SER A 45 -32.72 7.55 -10.99
CA SER A 45 -33.06 7.14 -12.35
C SER A 45 -34.40 7.75 -12.80
N ASN A 46 -34.75 7.62 -14.08
CA ASN A 46 -35.96 8.24 -14.60
C ASN A 46 -37.26 7.70 -14.00
N ASP A 47 -37.26 6.44 -13.61
CA ASP A 47 -38.36 5.74 -12.94
C ASP A 47 -38.26 5.71 -11.41
N ASP A 48 -37.22 6.36 -10.86
CA ASP A 48 -36.90 6.40 -9.43
C ASP A 48 -36.61 5.03 -8.80
N SER A 49 -36.21 4.05 -9.61
CA SER A 49 -35.83 2.71 -9.11
C SER A 49 -34.41 2.64 -8.55
N ASP A 50 -33.49 3.44 -9.09
CA ASP A 50 -32.06 3.38 -8.79
C ASP A 50 -31.45 4.74 -8.46
N LEU A 51 -30.34 4.70 -7.70
CA LEU A 51 -29.45 5.83 -7.55
C LEU A 51 -28.40 5.82 -8.65
N LEU A 52 -28.20 6.98 -9.30
CA LEU A 52 -27.19 7.18 -10.32
C LEU A 52 -26.21 8.28 -9.87
N TYR A 53 -24.92 8.02 -10.05
CA TYR A 53 -23.89 9.01 -9.81
C TYR A 53 -23.00 9.19 -11.04
N SER A 54 -22.33 10.32 -11.12
CA SER A 54 -21.24 10.58 -12.08
C SER A 54 -20.13 11.40 -11.44
N ILE A 55 -18.91 11.29 -11.98
CA ILE A 55 -17.75 12.03 -11.50
C ILE A 55 -17.08 12.75 -12.65
N ASN A 56 -16.80 14.04 -12.45
CA ASN A 56 -16.01 14.88 -13.36
C ASN A 56 -14.67 15.25 -12.71
N PHE A 57 -13.61 15.25 -13.49
CA PHE A 57 -12.32 15.80 -13.13
C PHE A 57 -11.89 16.87 -14.12
N LYS A 58 -11.70 18.11 -13.63
CA LYS A 58 -11.34 19.28 -14.46
C LYS A 58 -12.24 19.46 -15.70
N GLY A 59 -13.54 19.18 -15.53
CA GLY A 59 -14.54 19.31 -16.60
C GLY A 59 -14.65 18.10 -17.54
N VAL A 60 -13.84 17.05 -17.35
CA VAL A 60 -13.93 15.79 -18.09
C VAL A 60 -14.74 14.79 -17.26
N GLU A 61 -15.76 14.17 -17.83
CA GLU A 61 -16.50 13.07 -17.20
C GLU A 61 -15.61 11.82 -17.14
N ILE A 62 -15.16 11.46 -15.93
CA ILE A 62 -14.29 10.29 -15.70
C ILE A 62 -15.05 9.05 -15.22
N VAL A 63 -16.25 9.23 -14.67
CA VAL A 63 -17.23 8.18 -14.44
C VAL A 63 -18.56 8.69 -14.96
N ALA A 64 -19.06 8.08 -16.04
CA ALA A 64 -20.36 8.40 -16.60
C ALA A 64 -21.48 7.88 -15.67
N PRO A 65 -22.77 8.23 -15.87
CA PRO A 65 -23.83 7.79 -14.98
C PRO A 65 -23.79 6.28 -14.69
N SER A 66 -23.64 5.96 -13.41
CA SER A 66 -23.37 4.61 -12.87
C SER A 66 -24.31 4.31 -11.72
N VAL A 67 -24.72 3.07 -11.55
CA VAL A 67 -25.64 2.64 -10.49
C VAL A 67 -24.92 2.52 -9.16
N LEU A 68 -25.65 2.82 -8.07
CA LEU A 68 -25.24 2.60 -6.68
C LEU A 68 -26.24 1.67 -5.98
N GLY A 69 -25.74 0.79 -5.10
CA GLY A 69 -26.59 0.01 -4.22
C GLY A 69 -26.10 -1.40 -3.91
N PHE A 70 -27.00 -2.16 -3.30
CA PHE A 70 -26.76 -3.55 -2.90
C PHE A 70 -27.95 -4.43 -3.26
N GLU A 71 -27.70 -5.72 -3.33
CA GLU A 71 -28.72 -6.75 -3.26
C GLU A 71 -28.71 -7.38 -1.87
N PHE A 72 -29.90 -7.72 -1.39
CA PHE A 72 -30.10 -8.30 -0.07
C PHE A 72 -30.77 -9.67 -0.21
N SER A 73 -30.52 -10.59 0.73
CA SER A 73 -31.18 -11.89 0.75
C SER A 73 -32.71 -11.76 0.87
N GLU A 74 -33.18 -10.76 1.59
CA GLU A 74 -34.58 -10.40 1.65
C GLU A 74 -34.92 -9.41 0.54
N LYS A 75 -35.93 -9.74 -0.28
CA LYS A 75 -36.41 -8.81 -1.30
C LYS A 75 -36.97 -7.56 -0.65
N LEU A 76 -36.28 -6.44 -0.78
CA LEU A 76 -36.81 -5.14 -0.43
C LEU A 76 -37.78 -4.72 -1.54
N GLU A 77 -39.07 -4.63 -1.22
CA GLU A 77 -40.04 -3.96 -2.10
C GLU A 77 -39.84 -2.44 -1.96
N VAL A 78 -38.89 -1.89 -2.70
CA VAL A 78 -38.70 -0.45 -2.81
C VAL A 78 -39.49 0.03 -4.01
N GLU A 79 -40.65 0.66 -3.78
CA GLU A 79 -41.46 1.21 -4.89
C GLU A 79 -40.75 2.42 -5.54
N LYS A 80 -40.10 3.28 -4.74
CA LYS A 80 -39.38 4.47 -5.22
C LYS A 80 -38.27 4.89 -4.27
N VAL A 81 -37.14 5.27 -4.82
CA VAL A 81 -36.03 5.92 -4.10
C VAL A 81 -36.20 7.43 -4.17
N VAL A 82 -36.30 8.08 -3.02
CA VAL A 82 -36.41 9.55 -2.93
C VAL A 82 -35.26 10.11 -2.11
N ILE A 83 -34.56 11.13 -2.65
CA ILE A 83 -33.51 11.86 -1.96
C ILE A 83 -34.14 12.71 -0.84
N GLY A 84 -33.84 12.39 0.40
CA GLY A 84 -34.36 13.02 1.61
C GLY A 84 -33.52 14.20 2.10
N GLU A 85 -33.09 14.13 3.36
CA GLU A 85 -32.25 15.12 4.00
C GLU A 85 -30.83 15.12 3.43
N ILE A 86 -30.20 16.29 3.36
CA ILE A 86 -28.84 16.48 2.90
C ILE A 86 -28.10 17.30 3.94
N VAL A 87 -27.04 16.72 4.53
CA VAL A 87 -26.17 17.41 5.49
C VAL A 87 -24.80 17.61 4.87
N THR A 88 -24.26 18.82 4.95
CA THR A 88 -22.94 19.16 4.38
C THR A 88 -21.94 19.51 5.47
N LYS A 89 -20.67 19.15 5.24
CA LYS A 89 -19.54 19.47 6.09
C LYS A 89 -18.33 19.80 5.22
N SER A 90 -17.39 20.58 5.74
CA SER A 90 -16.05 20.77 5.16
C SER A 90 -15.01 20.52 6.22
N GLU A 91 -13.88 19.97 5.82
CA GLU A 91 -12.71 19.73 6.67
C GLU A 91 -11.50 20.41 6.03
N ASN A 92 -10.66 21.03 6.86
CA ASN A 92 -9.38 21.62 6.43
C ASN A 92 -8.40 21.52 7.59
N SER A 93 -7.75 20.39 7.67
CA SER A 93 -6.80 20.06 8.73
C SER A 93 -5.60 19.31 8.17
N SER A 94 -4.65 18.98 9.05
CA SER A 94 -3.53 18.11 8.74
C SER A 94 -3.23 17.22 9.96
N TRP A 95 -2.52 16.13 9.73
CA TRP A 95 -2.10 15.23 10.79
C TRP A 95 -0.73 14.64 10.50
N LYS A 96 -0.03 14.22 11.57
CA LYS A 96 1.30 13.62 11.48
C LYS A 96 1.22 12.12 11.71
N PRO A 97 1.73 11.31 10.78
CA PRO A 97 1.77 9.86 10.95
C PRO A 97 2.88 9.46 11.95
N VAL A 98 2.79 8.25 12.48
CA VAL A 98 3.88 7.63 13.27
C VAL A 98 5.08 7.35 12.36
N TYR A 99 4.82 6.98 11.13
CA TYR A 99 5.76 6.83 10.02
C TYR A 99 5.00 7.03 8.71
N GLY A 100 5.70 7.32 7.60
CA GLY A 100 5.02 7.53 6.33
C GLY A 100 5.95 7.91 5.20
N GLU A 101 5.36 8.26 4.08
CA GLU A 101 6.01 8.80 2.88
C GLU A 101 6.11 10.33 2.92
N LYS A 102 5.44 10.96 3.89
CA LYS A 102 5.45 12.41 4.15
C LYS A 102 5.42 12.66 5.66
N LYS A 103 6.05 13.74 6.09
CA LYS A 103 6.10 14.17 7.50
C LYS A 103 4.73 14.59 8.04
N GLU A 104 3.85 15.07 7.15
CA GLU A 104 2.52 15.57 7.47
C GLU A 104 1.60 15.34 6.28
N TYR A 105 0.37 14.89 6.54
CA TYR A 105 -0.67 14.68 5.53
C TYR A 105 -1.76 15.73 5.68
N LEU A 106 -2.18 16.30 4.56
CA LEU A 106 -3.34 17.19 4.52
C LEU A 106 -4.63 16.37 4.52
N GLU A 107 -5.63 16.85 5.25
CA GLU A 107 -6.98 16.29 5.27
C GLU A 107 -7.96 17.40 4.93
N VAL A 108 -8.15 17.63 3.61
CA VAL A 108 -8.91 18.77 3.07
C VAL A 108 -9.99 18.25 2.12
N TYR A 109 -11.26 18.33 2.53
CA TYR A 109 -12.38 17.84 1.74
C TYR A 109 -13.68 18.60 2.02
N ASN A 110 -14.62 18.51 1.08
CA ASN A 110 -16.03 18.76 1.30
C ASN A 110 -16.77 17.43 1.40
N GLU A 111 -17.76 17.34 2.29
CA GLU A 111 -18.55 16.14 2.57
C GLU A 111 -20.03 16.43 2.44
N VAL A 112 -20.76 15.45 1.93
CA VAL A 112 -22.21 15.41 2.00
C VAL A 112 -22.68 14.06 2.49
N LEU A 113 -23.64 14.06 3.43
CA LEU A 113 -24.41 12.91 3.85
C LEU A 113 -25.82 13.06 3.27
N VAL A 114 -26.25 12.04 2.52
CA VAL A 114 -27.55 12.02 1.86
C VAL A 114 -28.40 10.92 2.44
N ASP A 115 -29.57 11.27 2.95
CA ASP A 115 -30.57 10.29 3.40
C ASP A 115 -31.53 9.94 2.25
N PHE A 116 -32.11 8.75 2.32
CA PHE A 116 -33.07 8.26 1.32
C PHE A 116 -34.29 7.66 2.01
N SER A 117 -35.48 7.94 1.46
CA SER A 117 -36.62 7.08 1.73
C SER A 117 -36.60 5.88 0.81
N GLY A 118 -36.94 4.70 1.34
CA GLY A 118 -36.95 3.44 0.59
C GLY A 118 -35.62 2.66 0.61
N LEU A 119 -34.52 3.21 1.18
CA LEU A 119 -33.24 2.49 1.31
C LEU A 119 -32.88 2.27 2.79
N LYS A 120 -32.19 1.14 3.06
CA LYS A 120 -31.70 0.79 4.42
C LYS A 120 -30.43 1.53 4.81
N TYR A 121 -29.90 2.43 3.98
CA TYR A 121 -28.65 3.14 4.19
C TYR A 121 -28.74 4.61 3.79
N THR A 122 -27.84 5.40 4.33
CA THR A 122 -27.47 6.73 3.85
C THR A 122 -26.20 6.63 3.02
N LEU A 123 -25.92 7.62 2.19
CA LEU A 123 -24.70 7.72 1.40
C LEU A 123 -23.84 8.88 1.89
N ARG A 124 -22.64 8.60 2.36
CA ARG A 124 -21.64 9.61 2.69
C ARG A 124 -20.66 9.76 1.54
N ILE A 125 -20.48 10.97 1.04
CA ILE A 125 -19.58 11.31 -0.06
C ILE A 125 -18.59 12.35 0.42
N ARG A 126 -17.31 12.15 0.14
CA ARG A 126 -16.22 13.11 0.35
C ARG A 126 -15.56 13.45 -0.97
N ALA A 127 -15.39 14.74 -1.23
CA ALA A 127 -14.66 15.27 -2.37
C ALA A 127 -13.36 15.91 -1.87
N TYR A 128 -12.25 15.21 -2.06
CA TYR A 128 -10.89 15.66 -1.80
C TYR A 128 -10.30 16.30 -3.08
N ASN A 129 -9.19 17.03 -2.95
CA ASN A 129 -8.43 17.50 -4.11
C ASN A 129 -7.73 16.35 -4.85
N GLU A 130 -7.53 15.23 -4.18
CA GLU A 130 -6.93 13.99 -4.67
C GLU A 130 -7.92 13.02 -5.31
N GLY A 131 -9.21 13.16 -5.02
CA GLY A 131 -10.23 12.23 -5.52
C GLY A 131 -11.59 12.34 -4.82
N ILE A 132 -12.50 11.53 -5.28
CA ILE A 132 -13.83 11.33 -4.68
C ILE A 132 -13.84 10.00 -3.94
N ALA A 133 -14.45 9.98 -2.75
CA ALA A 133 -14.75 8.75 -2.04
C ALA A 133 -16.21 8.75 -1.55
N PHE A 134 -16.84 7.59 -1.56
CA PHE A 134 -18.18 7.41 -1.01
C PHE A 134 -18.30 6.07 -0.29
N ARG A 135 -19.19 6.02 0.70
CA ARG A 135 -19.54 4.78 1.42
C ARG A 135 -21.01 4.80 1.81
N TYR A 136 -21.53 3.62 2.07
CA TYR A 136 -22.87 3.39 2.55
C TYR A 136 -22.85 3.23 4.07
N GLU A 137 -23.75 3.94 4.76
CA GLU A 137 -23.90 3.87 6.22
C GLU A 137 -25.26 3.27 6.53
N PHE A 138 -25.25 2.02 7.01
CA PHE A 138 -26.45 1.27 7.30
C PHE A 138 -26.99 1.61 8.70
N LYS A 139 -28.27 1.90 8.75
CA LYS A 139 -28.97 2.24 9.99
C LYS A 139 -29.19 0.98 10.83
N ASN A 140 -29.28 1.17 12.15
CA ASN A 140 -29.67 0.09 13.05
C ASN A 140 -31.19 -0.09 12.96
N GLU A 141 -31.65 -0.95 12.08
CA GLU A 141 -33.03 -1.40 12.01
C GLU A 141 -33.17 -2.73 12.75
N ALA A 142 -34.37 -3.03 13.23
CA ALA A 142 -34.61 -4.31 13.90
C ALA A 142 -34.48 -5.47 12.88
N GLY A 143 -33.49 -6.32 13.10
CA GLY A 143 -33.24 -7.50 12.28
C GLY A 143 -31.83 -7.55 11.67
N GLN A 144 -31.51 -8.72 11.13
CA GLN A 144 -30.24 -8.98 10.45
C GLN A 144 -30.28 -8.41 9.03
N ILE A 145 -29.19 -7.79 8.61
CA ILE A 145 -28.97 -7.34 7.23
C ILE A 145 -28.02 -8.32 6.57
N ASN A 146 -28.46 -8.95 5.49
CA ASN A 146 -27.64 -9.86 4.68
C ASN A 146 -27.48 -9.27 3.28
N ILE A 147 -26.28 -8.82 2.95
CA ILE A 147 -25.90 -8.33 1.61
C ILE A 147 -25.35 -9.51 0.81
N THR A 148 -25.95 -9.78 -0.33
CA THR A 148 -25.54 -10.86 -1.23
C THR A 148 -24.65 -10.38 -2.36
N SER A 149 -24.81 -9.11 -2.80
CA SER A 149 -23.95 -8.48 -3.81
C SER A 149 -23.98 -6.96 -3.73
N GLU A 150 -22.97 -6.32 -4.29
CA GLU A 150 -22.89 -4.87 -4.46
C GLU A 150 -23.17 -4.50 -5.92
N LYS A 151 -24.06 -3.53 -6.14
CA LYS A 151 -24.43 -3.02 -7.46
C LYS A 151 -23.62 -1.81 -7.91
N THR A 152 -22.70 -1.34 -7.09
CA THR A 152 -21.88 -0.16 -7.41
C THR A 152 -21.14 -0.35 -8.72
N GLU A 153 -21.45 0.48 -9.70
CA GLU A 153 -20.86 0.49 -11.02
C GLU A 153 -19.88 1.66 -11.18
N PHE A 154 -18.96 1.50 -12.13
CA PHE A 154 -18.05 2.53 -12.65
C PHE A 154 -18.11 2.46 -14.17
N ASN A 155 -18.90 3.33 -14.79
CA ASN A 155 -19.06 3.40 -16.24
C ASN A 155 -17.94 4.26 -16.84
N LEU A 156 -17.00 3.60 -17.48
CA LEU A 156 -15.73 4.14 -17.98
C LEU A 156 -15.68 4.04 -19.51
N PRO A 157 -14.75 4.72 -20.19
CA PRO A 157 -14.52 4.50 -21.61
C PRO A 157 -14.12 3.05 -21.89
N ALA A 158 -14.87 2.36 -22.74
CA ALA A 158 -14.65 0.93 -23.07
C ALA A 158 -13.24 0.64 -23.62
N GLU A 159 -12.68 1.58 -24.37
CA GLU A 159 -11.35 1.50 -24.99
C GLU A 159 -10.20 1.92 -24.05
N ALA A 160 -10.51 2.43 -22.85
CA ALA A 160 -9.49 2.78 -21.87
C ALA A 160 -8.67 1.54 -21.48
N SER A 161 -7.37 1.73 -21.24
CA SER A 161 -6.47 0.65 -20.83
C SER A 161 -6.38 0.58 -19.32
N ALA A 162 -6.53 -0.61 -18.74
CA ALA A 162 -6.39 -0.87 -17.31
C ALA A 162 -5.19 -1.78 -17.03
N TRP A 163 -4.48 -1.52 -15.92
CA TRP A 163 -3.50 -2.45 -15.36
C TRP A 163 -4.18 -3.31 -14.30
N VAL A 164 -4.22 -4.60 -14.54
CA VAL A 164 -5.03 -5.56 -13.79
C VAL A 164 -4.23 -6.77 -13.32
N SER A 165 -4.61 -7.32 -12.17
CA SER A 165 -4.15 -8.62 -11.68
C SER A 165 -5.34 -9.43 -11.17
N SER A 166 -5.27 -10.76 -11.27
CA SER A 166 -6.36 -11.65 -10.79
C SER A 166 -6.26 -11.90 -9.28
N ARG A 167 -5.04 -11.87 -8.74
CA ARG A 167 -4.73 -12.00 -7.31
C ARG A 167 -3.66 -10.98 -6.94
N ALA A 168 -3.50 -10.71 -5.65
CA ALA A 168 -2.57 -9.69 -5.18
C ALA A 168 -1.12 -9.94 -5.62
N GLN A 169 -0.63 -11.18 -5.55
CA GLN A 169 0.72 -11.57 -5.97
C GLN A 169 0.84 -11.92 -7.47
N SER A 170 -0.25 -11.89 -8.25
CA SER A 170 -0.18 -12.16 -9.69
C SER A 170 0.49 -11.02 -10.44
N ALA A 171 1.10 -11.34 -11.59
CA ALA A 171 1.63 -10.32 -12.48
C ALA A 171 0.53 -9.34 -12.93
N ILE A 172 0.87 -8.05 -12.92
CA ILE A 172 -0.03 -6.98 -13.37
C ILE A 172 0.16 -6.80 -14.86
N THR A 173 -0.93 -6.92 -15.62
CA THR A 173 -0.93 -6.83 -17.08
C THR A 173 -1.85 -5.71 -17.56
N LYS A 174 -1.52 -5.13 -18.72
CA LYS A 174 -2.34 -4.08 -19.37
C LYS A 174 -3.36 -4.71 -20.32
N MET A 175 -4.64 -4.32 -20.20
CA MET A 175 -5.72 -4.74 -21.12
C MET A 175 -6.78 -3.64 -21.22
N LYS A 176 -7.69 -3.73 -22.20
CA LYS A 176 -8.83 -2.80 -22.28
C LYS A 176 -9.85 -3.09 -21.19
N VAL A 177 -10.53 -2.04 -20.70
CA VAL A 177 -11.64 -2.20 -19.74
C VAL A 177 -12.74 -3.10 -20.28
N SER A 178 -13.05 -2.98 -21.59
CA SER A 178 -14.03 -3.82 -22.27
C SER A 178 -13.67 -5.31 -22.36
N GLU A 179 -12.40 -5.67 -22.14
CA GLU A 179 -11.89 -7.04 -22.22
C GLU A 179 -11.83 -7.75 -20.85
N ILE A 180 -12.11 -7.04 -19.76
CA ILE A 180 -12.10 -7.60 -18.40
C ILE A 180 -13.33 -8.51 -18.24
N LYS A 181 -13.10 -9.84 -18.15
CA LYS A 181 -14.17 -10.86 -18.04
C LYS A 181 -14.22 -11.54 -16.67
N GLU A 182 -13.20 -11.36 -15.88
CA GLU A 182 -13.05 -11.95 -14.56
C GLU A 182 -12.76 -10.85 -13.53
N ALA A 183 -13.13 -11.08 -12.29
CA ALA A 183 -12.88 -10.16 -11.21
C ALA A 183 -11.36 -9.89 -11.06
N LYS A 184 -11.00 -8.62 -10.95
CA LYS A 184 -9.62 -8.11 -10.84
C LYS A 184 -9.42 -7.35 -9.55
N GLU A 185 -8.21 -7.45 -9.03
CA GLU A 185 -7.77 -6.80 -7.81
C GLU A 185 -7.83 -5.27 -7.91
N ARG A 186 -8.00 -4.64 -6.75
CA ARG A 186 -7.91 -3.18 -6.54
C ARG A 186 -6.59 -2.83 -5.78
N PRO A 187 -6.10 -1.58 -5.84
CA PRO A 187 -6.53 -0.52 -6.75
C PRO A 187 -6.25 -0.88 -8.21
N MET A 188 -7.13 -0.43 -9.10
CA MET A 188 -6.97 -0.58 -10.55
C MET A 188 -6.59 0.77 -11.14
N LEU A 189 -5.45 0.87 -11.82
CA LEU A 189 -5.06 2.05 -12.58
C LEU A 189 -5.58 1.94 -14.02
N ILE A 190 -6.18 3.02 -14.52
CA ILE A 190 -6.82 3.08 -15.84
C ILE A 190 -6.32 4.33 -16.56
N GLN A 191 -5.85 4.15 -17.78
CA GLN A 191 -5.41 5.23 -18.66
C GLN A 191 -6.52 5.56 -19.67
N TYR A 192 -7.03 6.79 -19.64
CA TYR A 192 -8.00 7.32 -20.61
C TYR A 192 -7.31 7.95 -21.81
N SER A 193 -6.20 8.64 -21.57
CA SER A 193 -5.33 9.25 -22.57
C SER A 193 -3.92 9.40 -22.02
N ASP A 194 -3.00 9.94 -22.81
CA ASP A 194 -1.62 10.21 -22.35
C ASP A 194 -1.55 11.23 -21.19
N ALA A 195 -2.59 12.03 -21.02
CA ALA A 195 -2.68 13.09 -19.99
C ALA A 195 -3.85 12.89 -19.00
N LEU A 196 -4.41 11.68 -18.90
CA LEU A 196 -5.49 11.41 -17.95
C LEU A 196 -5.45 9.95 -17.49
N PHE A 197 -5.16 9.78 -16.20
CA PHE A 197 -5.16 8.51 -15.49
C PHE A 197 -6.19 8.55 -14.38
N VAL A 198 -6.84 7.42 -14.12
CA VAL A 198 -7.85 7.23 -13.08
C VAL A 198 -7.48 5.99 -12.26
N ALA A 199 -7.62 6.06 -10.95
CA ALA A 199 -7.49 4.89 -10.09
C ALA A 199 -8.79 4.64 -9.33
N ILE A 200 -9.23 3.38 -9.30
CA ILE A 200 -10.44 2.94 -8.62
C ILE A 200 -10.08 1.87 -7.59
N GLY A 201 -10.66 1.97 -6.40
CA GLY A 201 -10.42 0.99 -5.35
C GLY A 201 -11.29 1.18 -4.12
N GLU A 202 -10.86 0.55 -3.03
CA GLU A 202 -11.51 0.64 -1.73
C GLU A 202 -10.52 1.06 -0.62
N ALA A 203 -11.05 1.71 0.41
CA ALA A 203 -10.32 2.08 1.61
C ALA A 203 -11.17 1.81 2.86
N GLY A 204 -10.50 1.60 4.00
CA GLY A 204 -11.22 1.33 5.26
C GLY A 204 -11.96 -0.01 5.28
N LEU A 205 -11.43 -1.02 4.60
CA LEU A 205 -11.91 -2.40 4.68
C LEU A 205 -11.46 -2.98 6.03
N VAL A 206 -12.39 -3.20 6.95
CA VAL A 206 -12.11 -3.70 8.32
C VAL A 206 -12.98 -4.89 8.69
N ASP A 207 -14.28 -4.78 8.52
CA ASP A 207 -15.28 -5.79 8.85
C ASP A 207 -16.31 -5.82 7.71
N PHE A 208 -15.88 -6.28 6.54
CA PHE A 208 -16.69 -6.34 5.32
C PHE A 208 -16.02 -7.31 4.33
N ALA A 209 -16.76 -7.79 3.34
CA ALA A 209 -16.16 -8.56 2.25
C ALA A 209 -15.34 -7.65 1.33
N MET A 210 -14.17 -8.14 0.90
CA MET A 210 -13.26 -7.45 -0.01
C MET A 210 -13.92 -7.23 -1.38
N MET A 211 -13.71 -6.05 -1.95
CA MET A 211 -14.15 -5.74 -3.31
C MET A 211 -13.09 -6.13 -4.36
N LYS A 212 -13.52 -6.75 -5.44
CA LYS A 212 -12.85 -6.78 -6.74
C LYS A 212 -13.67 -6.02 -7.79
N LEU A 213 -13.12 -5.83 -8.98
CA LEU A 213 -13.78 -5.15 -10.10
C LEU A 213 -13.96 -6.12 -11.26
N ILE A 214 -15.19 -6.24 -11.77
CA ILE A 214 -15.54 -7.12 -12.89
C ILE A 214 -16.35 -6.35 -13.94
N ASN A 215 -16.18 -6.69 -15.21
CA ASN A 215 -17.08 -6.24 -16.27
C ASN A 215 -18.09 -7.34 -16.59
N ASN A 216 -19.29 -7.21 -16.07
CA ASN A 216 -20.38 -8.18 -16.29
C ASN A 216 -20.96 -8.12 -17.71
N ASN A 217 -20.65 -7.05 -18.48
CA ASN A 217 -21.09 -6.83 -19.85
C ASN A 217 -19.89 -6.62 -20.78
N PRO A 218 -19.10 -7.67 -21.11
CA PRO A 218 -17.92 -7.54 -21.96
C PRO A 218 -18.22 -6.79 -23.26
N GLY A 219 -17.30 -5.90 -23.66
CA GLY A 219 -17.51 -4.99 -24.78
C GLY A 219 -18.01 -3.60 -24.36
N THR A 220 -18.41 -3.41 -23.09
CA THR A 220 -18.73 -2.11 -22.51
C THR A 220 -17.60 -1.63 -21.61
N GLY A 221 -17.73 -0.39 -21.09
CA GLY A 221 -16.79 0.17 -20.09
C GLY A 221 -17.29 0.03 -18.64
N VAL A 222 -18.37 -0.72 -18.38
CA VAL A 222 -18.99 -0.77 -17.05
C VAL A 222 -18.31 -1.82 -16.19
N LEU A 223 -17.52 -1.36 -15.20
CA LEU A 223 -17.01 -2.21 -14.12
C LEU A 223 -18.00 -2.19 -12.95
N THR A 224 -18.22 -3.34 -12.34
CA THR A 224 -19.08 -3.49 -11.15
C THR A 224 -18.22 -3.96 -9.97
N ALA A 225 -18.52 -3.47 -8.77
CA ALA A 225 -17.95 -3.98 -7.53
C ALA A 225 -18.41 -5.44 -7.32
N SER A 226 -17.45 -6.35 -7.18
CA SER A 226 -17.69 -7.78 -6.94
C SER A 226 -17.16 -8.11 -5.54
N LEU A 227 -18.05 -8.41 -4.61
CA LEU A 227 -17.66 -8.81 -3.26
C LEU A 227 -17.15 -10.26 -3.25
N GLU A 228 -16.10 -10.51 -2.49
CA GLU A 228 -15.53 -11.87 -2.30
C GLU A 228 -16.30 -12.67 -1.22
N GLY A 229 -17.60 -12.50 -1.13
CA GLY A 229 -18.50 -13.20 -0.22
C GLY A 229 -19.68 -12.33 0.21
N GLU A 230 -20.62 -12.94 0.91
CA GLU A 230 -21.77 -12.25 1.51
C GLU A 230 -21.34 -11.48 2.75
N VAL A 231 -22.12 -10.45 3.12
CA VAL A 231 -21.86 -9.62 4.30
C VAL A 231 -23.09 -9.62 5.19
N THR A 232 -22.90 -9.89 6.49
CA THR A 232 -23.96 -10.03 7.45
C THR A 232 -23.74 -9.17 8.69
N TYR A 233 -24.76 -8.41 9.08
CA TYR A 233 -24.78 -7.62 10.32
C TYR A 233 -26.12 -7.68 11.02
N ASP A 234 -26.05 -7.56 12.36
CA ASP A 234 -27.19 -7.39 13.27
C ASP A 234 -27.19 -6.03 13.99
N ARG A 235 -26.32 -5.11 13.54
CA ARG A 235 -26.12 -3.77 14.08
C ARG A 235 -25.92 -2.73 12.97
N ALA A 236 -25.95 -1.45 13.32
CA ALA A 236 -25.50 -0.39 12.41
C ALA A 236 -24.02 -0.60 12.00
N PHE A 237 -23.72 -0.38 10.73
CA PHE A 237 -22.36 -0.54 10.20
C PHE A 237 -22.14 0.36 8.99
N ASN A 238 -20.88 0.48 8.58
CA ASN A 238 -20.47 1.23 7.41
C ASN A 238 -19.77 0.29 6.42
N SER A 239 -20.10 0.40 5.15
CA SER A 239 -19.29 -0.25 4.11
C SER A 239 -17.88 0.36 4.08
N PRO A 240 -16.88 -0.32 3.50
CA PRO A 240 -15.65 0.33 3.07
C PRO A 240 -15.95 1.49 2.11
N TRP A 241 -15.02 2.43 2.03
CA TRP A 241 -15.07 3.49 1.04
C TRP A 241 -14.77 2.94 -0.35
N ARG A 242 -15.52 3.40 -1.34
CA ARG A 242 -15.18 3.28 -2.75
C ARG A 242 -14.56 4.59 -3.16
N PHE A 243 -13.37 4.58 -3.78
CA PHE A 243 -12.69 5.80 -4.19
C PHE A 243 -12.40 5.82 -5.69
N VAL A 244 -12.37 7.04 -6.23
CA VAL A 244 -11.94 7.36 -7.60
C VAL A 244 -10.97 8.52 -7.51
N MET A 245 -9.70 8.29 -7.87
CA MET A 245 -8.66 9.31 -8.00
C MET A 245 -8.41 9.60 -9.48
N ALA A 246 -7.96 10.80 -9.82
CA ALA A 246 -7.58 11.15 -11.18
C ALA A 246 -6.44 12.14 -11.21
N ALA A 247 -5.55 12.00 -12.18
CA ALA A 247 -4.45 12.94 -12.43
C ALA A 247 -4.00 12.90 -13.89
N SER A 248 -3.17 13.89 -14.28
CA SER A 248 -2.55 13.92 -15.61
C SER A 248 -1.49 12.84 -15.82
N GLU A 249 -0.94 12.31 -14.74
CA GLU A 249 0.18 11.36 -14.74
C GLU A 249 -0.03 10.31 -13.64
N PRO A 250 0.43 9.05 -13.82
CA PRO A 250 0.26 8.01 -12.81
C PRO A 250 1.04 8.31 -11.52
N GLY A 251 2.17 9.03 -11.63
CA GLY A 251 2.97 9.48 -10.49
C GLY A 251 2.21 10.39 -9.54
N LYS A 252 1.34 11.27 -10.05
CA LYS A 252 0.54 12.17 -9.20
C LYS A 252 -0.55 11.42 -8.43
N ILE A 253 -1.06 10.32 -8.96
CA ILE A 253 -1.95 9.42 -8.22
C ILE A 253 -1.16 8.76 -7.08
N LEU A 254 0.05 8.28 -7.34
CA LEU A 254 0.91 7.66 -6.33
C LEU A 254 1.29 8.66 -5.22
N GLU A 255 1.65 9.91 -5.55
CA GLU A 255 1.93 10.97 -4.56
C GLU A 255 0.73 11.30 -3.65
N SER A 256 -0.47 10.98 -4.12
CA SER A 256 -1.77 11.23 -3.45
C SER A 256 -2.33 9.99 -2.73
N ASN A 257 -1.57 8.91 -2.62
CA ASN A 257 -2.00 7.63 -2.03
C ASN A 257 -2.45 7.75 -0.55
N TYR A 258 -2.04 8.82 0.13
CA TYR A 258 -2.48 9.14 1.49
C TYR A 258 -3.99 9.41 1.59
N LEU A 259 -4.70 9.57 0.47
CA LEU A 259 -6.17 9.58 0.46
C LEU A 259 -6.73 8.34 1.17
N LEU A 260 -6.13 7.16 0.96
CA LEU A 260 -6.59 5.94 1.61
C LEU A 260 -6.40 6.01 3.13
N LEU A 261 -5.32 6.64 3.61
CA LEU A 261 -5.13 6.89 5.04
C LEU A 261 -6.21 7.85 5.57
N ASN A 262 -6.50 8.95 4.85
CA ASN A 262 -7.52 9.93 5.22
C ASN A 262 -8.96 9.35 5.29
N LEU A 263 -9.20 8.24 4.62
CA LEU A 263 -10.47 7.52 4.63
C LEU A 263 -10.59 6.52 5.81
N ASN A 264 -9.55 6.40 6.63
CA ASN A 264 -9.54 5.59 7.85
C ASN A 264 -9.64 6.46 9.11
N GLU A 265 -10.04 5.83 10.21
CA GLU A 265 -10.13 6.50 11.51
C GLU A 265 -8.75 6.97 11.99
N PRO A 266 -8.68 8.03 12.81
CA PRO A 266 -7.46 8.43 13.46
C PRO A 266 -6.84 7.32 14.31
N ASN A 267 -5.54 7.46 14.60
CA ASN A 267 -4.78 6.52 15.42
C ASN A 267 -5.46 6.26 16.77
N LYS A 268 -5.62 4.97 17.10
CA LYS A 268 -6.24 4.47 18.36
C LYS A 268 -5.21 3.96 19.37
N ILE A 269 -3.92 3.95 19.04
CA ILE A 269 -2.85 3.57 19.96
C ILE A 269 -2.34 4.82 20.67
N GLU A 270 -2.57 4.93 21.98
CA GLU A 270 -2.16 6.11 22.76
C GLU A 270 -0.64 6.26 22.83
N ASP A 271 0.07 5.18 23.19
CA ASP A 271 1.53 5.14 23.24
C ASP A 271 2.08 4.44 22.01
N THR A 272 2.56 5.20 21.03
CA THR A 272 3.20 4.67 19.80
C THR A 272 4.72 4.60 19.90
N SER A 273 5.31 4.88 21.05
CA SER A 273 6.77 4.97 21.24
C SER A 273 7.51 3.65 20.98
N TRP A 274 6.82 2.52 21.06
CA TRP A 274 7.34 1.19 20.81
C TRP A 274 7.29 0.78 19.31
N ILE A 275 6.52 1.49 18.49
CA ILE A 275 6.46 1.26 17.05
C ILE A 275 7.72 1.84 16.40
N LYS A 276 8.56 0.98 15.84
CA LYS A 276 9.87 1.34 15.29
C LYS A 276 9.96 0.91 13.83
N PRO A 277 9.93 1.87 12.90
CA PRO A 277 10.32 1.59 11.51
C PRO A 277 11.79 1.18 11.41
N GLY A 278 12.13 0.45 10.37
CA GLY A 278 13.51 0.06 10.15
C GLY A 278 13.71 -1.00 9.08
N LYS A 279 14.96 -1.32 8.83
CA LYS A 279 15.38 -2.38 7.90
C LYS A 279 15.46 -3.72 8.62
N VAL A 280 15.02 -4.77 7.93
CA VAL A 280 14.94 -6.14 8.43
C VAL A 280 15.83 -7.04 7.58
N ILE A 281 16.68 -7.86 8.19
CA ILE A 281 17.36 -8.97 7.53
C ILE A 281 16.73 -10.30 7.96
N ARG A 282 16.49 -11.17 7.00
CA ARG A 282 15.98 -12.53 7.29
C ARG A 282 17.09 -13.46 7.70
N GLU A 283 16.92 -14.18 8.81
CA GLU A 283 17.77 -15.29 9.19
C GLU A 283 17.34 -16.55 8.42
N VAL A 284 18.13 -16.94 7.45
CA VAL A 284 17.77 -18.00 6.49
C VAL A 284 18.14 -19.41 6.93
N THR A 285 18.91 -19.57 8.01
CA THR A 285 19.44 -20.88 8.42
C THR A 285 18.66 -21.56 9.55
N LEU A 286 17.86 -20.81 10.29
CA LEU A 286 17.13 -21.20 11.51
C LEU A 286 18.05 -21.89 12.51
N THR A 287 19.20 -21.25 12.80
CA THR A 287 20.19 -21.73 13.77
C THR A 287 20.59 -20.65 14.76
N THR A 288 21.05 -21.04 15.94
CA THR A 288 21.58 -20.09 16.94
C THR A 288 22.76 -19.29 16.38
N ILE A 289 23.67 -19.96 15.67
CA ILE A 289 24.87 -19.33 15.10
C ILE A 289 24.49 -18.35 13.99
N GLY A 290 23.57 -18.74 13.10
CA GLY A 290 23.07 -17.90 12.03
C GLY A 290 22.34 -16.66 12.58
N GLY A 291 21.51 -16.86 13.60
CA GLY A 291 20.81 -15.75 14.27
C GLY A 291 21.78 -14.75 14.90
N MET A 292 22.82 -15.21 15.61
CA MET A 292 23.85 -14.32 16.17
C MET A 292 24.63 -13.59 15.07
N ALA A 293 24.98 -14.28 13.97
CA ALA A 293 25.66 -13.66 12.84
C ALA A 293 24.79 -12.56 12.18
N CYS A 294 23.47 -12.78 12.03
CA CYS A 294 22.54 -11.77 11.55
C CYS A 294 22.43 -10.56 12.49
N VAL A 295 22.39 -10.80 13.81
CA VAL A 295 22.37 -9.72 14.81
C VAL A 295 23.65 -8.89 14.74
N ASP A 296 24.83 -9.53 14.64
CA ASP A 296 26.10 -8.83 14.50
C ASP A 296 26.19 -8.02 13.21
N PHE A 297 25.70 -8.57 12.11
CA PHE A 297 25.62 -7.89 10.82
C PHE A 297 24.67 -6.69 10.90
N ALA A 298 23.47 -6.89 11.44
CA ALA A 298 22.46 -5.84 11.59
C ALA A 298 23.02 -4.64 12.40
N ALA A 299 23.71 -4.92 13.52
CA ALA A 299 24.30 -3.89 14.35
C ALA A 299 25.43 -3.11 13.65
N ARG A 300 26.23 -3.76 12.78
CA ARG A 300 27.29 -3.10 12.02
C ARG A 300 26.75 -2.27 10.84
N HIS A 301 25.67 -2.73 10.21
CA HIS A 301 25.14 -2.17 8.95
C HIS A 301 23.85 -1.37 9.14
N ASN A 302 23.61 -0.84 10.32
CA ASN A 302 22.47 0.02 10.61
C ASN A 302 21.13 -0.63 10.17
N LEU A 303 20.95 -1.94 10.38
CA LEU A 303 19.67 -2.61 10.31
C LEU A 303 19.08 -2.67 11.73
N GLN A 304 17.77 -2.61 11.82
CA GLN A 304 17.10 -2.52 13.10
C GLN A 304 16.50 -3.86 13.56
N PHE A 305 16.32 -4.81 12.62
CA PHE A 305 15.63 -6.05 12.93
C PHE A 305 16.27 -7.25 12.26
N VAL A 306 16.12 -8.42 12.92
CA VAL A 306 16.38 -9.75 12.37
C VAL A 306 15.08 -10.54 12.40
N GLU A 307 14.69 -11.12 11.28
CA GLU A 307 13.49 -11.93 11.16
C GLU A 307 13.83 -13.42 11.07
N PHE A 308 13.13 -14.25 11.83
CA PHE A 308 13.12 -15.71 11.72
C PHE A 308 11.84 -16.15 11.03
N ASP A 309 11.97 -16.61 9.81
CA ASP A 309 10.88 -17.05 8.96
C ASP A 309 10.37 -18.45 9.34
N ALA A 310 9.41 -18.96 8.59
CA ALA A 310 8.75 -20.23 8.79
C ALA A 310 9.70 -21.39 9.12
N GLY A 311 9.30 -22.25 10.08
CA GLY A 311 10.03 -23.45 10.50
C GLY A 311 10.71 -23.36 11.86
N TRP A 312 10.61 -22.25 12.61
CA TRP A 312 11.16 -22.16 13.96
C TRP A 312 10.32 -22.90 15.01
N TYR A 313 9.02 -23.11 14.74
CA TYR A 313 8.08 -23.88 15.57
C TYR A 313 7.58 -25.16 14.90
N GLY A 314 8.38 -25.76 14.02
CA GLY A 314 8.04 -26.95 13.25
C GLY A 314 7.60 -26.63 11.82
N ASN A 315 6.88 -27.54 11.20
CA ASN A 315 6.30 -27.31 9.87
C ASN A 315 5.05 -26.44 9.98
N GLU A 316 5.10 -25.22 9.51
CA GLU A 316 4.00 -24.24 9.55
C GLU A 316 2.72 -24.67 8.82
N HIS A 317 2.80 -25.68 7.94
CA HIS A 317 1.66 -26.24 7.23
C HIS A 317 1.03 -27.44 7.94
N ASP A 318 1.61 -27.87 9.06
CA ASP A 318 1.07 -28.96 9.87
C ASP A 318 0.10 -28.39 10.91
N ASP A 319 -1.13 -28.89 10.89
CA ASP A 319 -2.16 -28.48 11.85
C ASP A 319 -1.81 -28.84 13.32
N ALA A 320 -0.87 -29.74 13.55
CA ALA A 320 -0.33 -30.07 14.86
C ALA A 320 0.81 -29.15 15.30
N SER A 321 1.30 -28.23 14.45
CA SER A 321 2.35 -27.29 14.81
C SER A 321 1.86 -26.32 15.89
N ASP A 322 2.74 -26.07 16.86
CA ASP A 322 2.46 -25.26 18.05
C ASP A 322 3.43 -24.08 18.14
N ALA A 323 2.91 -22.88 17.83
CA ALA A 323 3.70 -21.63 17.84
C ALA A 323 4.04 -21.13 19.26
N THR A 324 3.59 -21.82 20.31
CA THR A 324 4.02 -21.55 21.69
C THR A 324 5.32 -22.26 22.05
N THR A 325 5.80 -23.17 21.18
CA THR A 325 7.02 -23.96 21.37
C THR A 325 8.12 -23.59 20.37
N ILE A 326 9.38 -23.85 20.73
CA ILE A 326 10.51 -23.68 19.80
C ILE A 326 10.92 -25.09 19.34
N THR A 327 10.39 -25.50 18.19
CA THR A 327 10.61 -26.83 17.60
C THR A 327 10.99 -26.68 16.15
N VAL A 328 12.29 -26.64 15.87
CA VAL A 328 12.78 -26.39 14.50
C VAL A 328 12.40 -27.52 13.56
N ASP A 329 11.85 -27.17 12.39
CA ASP A 329 11.61 -28.12 11.30
C ASP A 329 12.96 -28.70 10.80
N PRO A 330 13.23 -30.00 10.97
CA PRO A 330 14.49 -30.61 10.56
C PRO A 330 14.70 -30.61 9.03
N LYS A 331 13.63 -30.40 8.25
CA LYS A 331 13.73 -30.23 6.80
C LYS A 331 14.23 -28.83 6.41
N ARG A 332 14.05 -27.84 7.29
CA ARG A 332 14.45 -26.44 7.05
C ARG A 332 15.79 -26.09 7.68
N SER A 333 16.15 -26.73 8.80
CA SER A 333 17.39 -26.43 9.51
C SER A 333 17.98 -27.69 10.16
N PRO A 334 19.33 -27.80 10.22
CA PRO A 334 20.00 -28.82 11.03
C PRO A 334 19.92 -28.53 12.53
N GLY A 335 19.47 -27.30 12.93
CA GLY A 335 19.55 -26.81 14.31
C GLY A 335 20.99 -26.76 14.84
N PRO A 336 21.22 -26.56 16.14
CA PRO A 336 20.19 -26.13 17.10
C PRO A 336 19.75 -24.69 16.93
N LEU A 337 18.53 -24.37 17.39
CA LEU A 337 18.04 -23.00 17.51
C LEU A 337 17.64 -22.71 18.96
N GLU A 338 18.50 -22.01 19.68
CA GLU A 338 18.22 -21.44 21.01
C GLU A 338 17.62 -20.03 20.84
N LEU A 339 16.40 -19.95 20.31
CA LEU A 339 15.78 -18.69 19.86
C LEU A 339 15.77 -17.62 20.97
N LYS A 340 15.41 -17.97 22.20
CA LYS A 340 15.43 -17.03 23.35
C LYS A 340 16.83 -16.48 23.64
N ARG A 341 17.87 -17.27 23.42
CA ARG A 341 19.26 -16.82 23.55
C ARG A 341 19.60 -15.77 22.47
N VAL A 342 19.13 -16.00 21.23
CA VAL A 342 19.33 -15.02 20.15
C VAL A 342 18.55 -13.75 20.40
N ILE A 343 17.30 -13.83 20.89
CA ILE A 343 16.49 -12.66 21.25
C ILE A 343 17.18 -11.81 22.33
N ASN A 344 17.71 -12.43 23.37
CA ASN A 344 18.44 -11.72 24.43
C ASN A 344 19.71 -11.06 23.88
N TYR A 345 20.46 -11.76 23.03
CA TYR A 345 21.66 -11.21 22.39
C TYR A 345 21.34 -10.04 21.47
N ALA A 346 20.25 -10.13 20.70
CA ALA A 346 19.77 -9.03 19.85
C ALA A 346 19.39 -7.81 20.68
N LYS A 347 18.68 -8.00 21.80
CA LYS A 347 18.30 -6.94 22.73
C LYS A 347 19.51 -6.22 23.32
N GLU A 348 20.58 -6.94 23.69
CA GLU A 348 21.84 -6.35 24.18
C GLU A 348 22.50 -5.43 23.14
N LYS A 349 22.27 -5.70 21.85
CA LYS A 349 22.79 -4.91 20.72
C LYS A 349 21.80 -3.88 20.18
N GLY A 350 20.63 -3.75 20.78
CA GLY A 350 19.59 -2.83 20.33
C GLY A 350 18.87 -3.26 19.04
N ILE A 351 18.95 -4.56 18.68
CA ILE A 351 18.31 -5.15 17.49
C ILE A 351 17.01 -5.84 17.92
N GLY A 352 15.92 -5.54 17.22
CA GLY A 352 14.64 -6.22 17.39
C GLY A 352 14.61 -7.58 16.68
N VAL A 353 13.83 -8.52 17.22
CA VAL A 353 13.58 -9.80 16.57
C VAL A 353 12.14 -9.88 16.11
N VAL A 354 11.92 -10.31 14.88
CA VAL A 354 10.62 -10.55 14.25
C VAL A 354 10.46 -12.04 14.03
N LEU A 355 9.28 -12.59 14.30
CA LEU A 355 9.02 -14.01 14.14
C LEU A 355 7.86 -14.23 13.17
N TYR A 356 8.04 -15.13 12.22
CA TYR A 356 6.96 -15.58 11.36
C TYR A 356 5.99 -16.49 12.13
N VAL A 357 4.70 -16.30 11.95
CA VAL A 357 3.66 -17.23 12.42
C VAL A 357 2.59 -17.38 11.33
N ASN A 358 2.32 -18.64 10.94
CA ASN A 358 1.31 -18.97 9.94
C ASN A 358 -0.11 -18.74 10.48
N HIS A 359 -1.05 -18.35 9.60
CA HIS A 359 -2.45 -18.16 9.96
C HIS A 359 -3.04 -19.35 10.71
N ARG A 360 -2.69 -20.60 10.34
CA ARG A 360 -3.21 -21.82 10.99
C ARG A 360 -2.93 -21.86 12.49
N ALA A 361 -1.72 -21.46 12.89
CA ALA A 361 -1.37 -21.38 14.30
C ALA A 361 -2.02 -20.16 14.96
N LEU A 362 -2.03 -19.00 14.27
CA LEU A 362 -2.65 -17.79 14.79
C LEU A 362 -4.16 -17.95 15.03
N GLU A 363 -4.89 -18.54 14.10
CA GLU A 363 -6.34 -18.78 14.24
C GLU A 363 -6.68 -19.61 15.49
N LYS A 364 -5.79 -20.54 15.88
CA LYS A 364 -5.99 -21.43 17.03
C LYS A 364 -5.43 -20.88 18.35
N GLN A 365 -4.33 -20.13 18.29
CA GLN A 365 -3.47 -19.88 19.46
C GLN A 365 -3.14 -18.39 19.65
N ILE A 366 -3.79 -17.46 18.96
CA ILE A 366 -3.40 -16.05 18.99
C ILE A 366 -3.35 -15.48 20.42
N ASP A 367 -4.31 -15.84 21.27
CA ASP A 367 -4.43 -15.37 22.64
C ASP A 367 -3.35 -15.97 23.58
N GLU A 368 -2.67 -17.03 23.15
CA GLU A 368 -1.52 -17.63 23.85
C GLU A 368 -0.20 -17.12 23.26
N VAL A 369 -0.12 -17.01 21.95
CA VAL A 369 1.09 -16.62 21.21
C VAL A 369 1.46 -15.17 21.47
N LEU A 370 0.52 -14.22 21.40
CA LEU A 370 0.83 -12.80 21.54
C LEU A 370 1.46 -12.44 22.91
N PRO A 371 0.87 -12.81 24.06
CA PRO A 371 1.48 -12.53 25.35
C PRO A 371 2.81 -13.29 25.55
N LEU A 372 2.94 -14.49 24.97
CA LEU A 372 4.17 -15.26 25.05
C LEU A 372 5.31 -14.56 24.30
N LEU A 373 5.10 -14.14 23.05
CA LEU A 373 6.10 -13.44 22.25
C LEU A 373 6.48 -12.08 22.85
N GLN A 374 5.49 -11.35 23.39
CA GLN A 374 5.75 -10.15 24.19
C GLN A 374 6.68 -10.46 25.37
N SER A 375 6.42 -11.55 26.11
CA SER A 375 7.23 -11.95 27.26
C SER A 375 8.68 -12.31 26.87
N TRP A 376 8.91 -12.79 25.65
CA TRP A 376 10.24 -13.07 25.12
C TRP A 376 10.96 -11.78 24.67
N GLY A 377 10.25 -10.67 24.51
CA GLY A 377 10.79 -9.41 24.02
C GLY A 377 10.90 -9.37 22.50
N VAL A 378 10.05 -10.10 21.80
CA VAL A 378 9.90 -10.04 20.34
C VAL A 378 9.35 -8.66 19.94
N ALA A 379 9.88 -8.07 18.88
CA ALA A 379 9.49 -6.75 18.39
C ALA A 379 8.22 -6.79 17.53
N GLY A 380 7.97 -7.90 16.86
CA GLY A 380 6.79 -8.04 16.02
C GLY A 380 6.69 -9.40 15.36
N ILE A 381 5.63 -9.57 14.57
CA ILE A 381 5.27 -10.84 13.96
C ILE A 381 5.01 -10.62 12.47
N LYS A 382 5.50 -11.55 11.66
CA LYS A 382 5.12 -11.70 10.27
C LYS A 382 3.98 -12.74 10.19
N TYR A 383 2.78 -12.27 9.87
CA TYR A 383 1.61 -13.12 9.67
C TYR A 383 1.64 -13.74 8.28
N GLY A 384 1.90 -15.04 8.19
CA GLY A 384 2.03 -15.74 6.91
C GLY A 384 0.75 -16.43 6.46
N PHE A 385 0.52 -16.45 5.15
CA PHE A 385 -0.60 -17.09 4.46
C PHE A 385 -1.98 -16.66 4.99
N VAL A 386 -2.15 -15.37 5.34
CA VAL A 386 -3.44 -14.87 5.83
C VAL A 386 -4.54 -15.10 4.82
N ASN A 387 -5.70 -15.50 5.31
CA ASN A 387 -6.90 -15.59 4.49
C ASN A 387 -7.44 -14.18 4.20
N VAL A 388 -7.98 -13.98 2.99
CA VAL A 388 -8.52 -12.70 2.52
C VAL A 388 -9.81 -12.93 1.74
N GLY A 389 -10.60 -11.88 1.55
CA GLY A 389 -11.78 -11.87 0.70
C GLY A 389 -13.07 -11.80 1.50
N PRO A 390 -13.59 -12.91 2.05
CA PRO A 390 -14.80 -12.93 2.87
C PRO A 390 -14.72 -12.05 4.12
N GLN A 391 -15.87 -11.56 4.59
CA GLN A 391 -16.00 -10.72 5.79
C GLN A 391 -15.32 -11.34 7.01
N GLU A 392 -15.48 -12.63 7.24
CA GLU A 392 -14.91 -13.34 8.40
C GLU A 392 -13.38 -13.22 8.48
N TRP A 393 -12.69 -13.32 7.33
CA TRP A 393 -11.23 -13.20 7.28
C TRP A 393 -10.76 -11.77 7.41
N THR A 394 -11.52 -10.82 6.88
CA THR A 394 -11.22 -9.40 7.03
C THR A 394 -11.36 -8.98 8.50
N ASP A 395 -12.44 -9.36 9.17
CA ASP A 395 -12.65 -9.07 10.59
C ASP A 395 -11.59 -9.75 11.46
N TRP A 396 -11.32 -11.05 11.22
CA TRP A 396 -10.30 -11.79 11.95
C TRP A 396 -8.92 -11.12 11.87
N LEU A 397 -8.48 -10.74 10.67
CA LEU A 397 -7.16 -10.12 10.49
C LEU A 397 -7.05 -8.78 11.23
N HIS A 398 -8.08 -7.93 11.13
CA HIS A 398 -8.06 -6.63 11.79
C HIS A 398 -8.17 -6.78 13.33
N GLU A 399 -8.90 -7.78 13.82
CA GLU A 399 -8.88 -8.14 15.25
C GLU A 399 -7.50 -8.63 15.69
N ALA A 400 -6.84 -9.49 14.90
CA ALA A 400 -5.49 -9.96 15.17
C ALA A 400 -4.47 -8.80 15.24
N VAL A 401 -4.60 -7.79 14.38
CA VAL A 401 -3.77 -6.58 14.42
C VAL A 401 -4.04 -5.75 15.68
N ARG A 402 -5.30 -5.59 16.10
CA ARG A 402 -5.67 -4.91 17.35
C ARG A 402 -5.10 -5.60 18.58
N LYS A 403 -5.30 -6.93 18.68
CA LYS A 403 -4.73 -7.76 19.75
C LYS A 403 -3.20 -7.65 19.81
N ALA A 404 -2.54 -7.65 18.66
CA ALA A 404 -1.09 -7.46 18.61
C ALA A 404 -0.66 -6.07 19.13
N ALA A 405 -1.44 -5.01 18.89
CA ALA A 405 -1.18 -3.69 19.45
C ALA A 405 -1.26 -3.67 20.98
N ASP A 406 -2.21 -4.39 21.58
CA ASP A 406 -2.35 -4.52 23.05
C ASP A 406 -1.10 -5.18 23.67
N HIS A 407 -0.41 -6.03 22.89
CA HIS A 407 0.84 -6.69 23.27
C HIS A 407 2.10 -5.96 22.77
N LYS A 408 1.97 -4.75 22.21
CA LYS A 408 3.07 -3.94 21.65
C LYS A 408 3.89 -4.69 20.60
N LEU A 409 3.21 -5.41 19.72
CA LEU A 409 3.81 -6.17 18.63
C LEU A 409 3.49 -5.51 17.29
N MET A 410 4.52 -5.24 16.49
CA MET A 410 4.40 -4.75 15.12
C MET A 410 4.09 -5.91 14.17
N ILE A 411 3.35 -5.63 13.09
CA ILE A 411 2.86 -6.67 12.19
C ILE A 411 3.28 -6.37 10.75
N ASP A 412 3.82 -7.39 10.10
CA ASP A 412 3.89 -7.57 8.66
C ASP A 412 2.90 -8.66 8.26
N THR A 413 2.18 -8.47 7.16
CA THR A 413 1.21 -9.45 6.64
C THR A 413 1.66 -9.92 5.27
N HIS A 414 1.85 -11.23 5.13
CA HIS A 414 2.33 -11.82 3.88
C HIS A 414 1.22 -12.42 3.03
N ASP A 415 1.58 -12.69 1.77
CA ASP A 415 0.80 -13.30 0.69
C ASP A 415 -0.23 -12.35 0.05
N GLU A 416 -1.52 -12.62 0.13
CA GLU A 416 -2.53 -12.00 -0.77
C GLU A 416 -3.18 -10.70 -0.23
N TYR A 417 -2.81 -10.22 0.96
CA TYR A 417 -3.46 -9.03 1.52
C TYR A 417 -2.91 -7.73 0.90
N ARG A 418 -3.79 -6.91 0.34
CA ARG A 418 -3.51 -5.52 -0.07
C ARG A 418 -4.08 -4.53 0.93
N PRO A 419 -3.30 -3.57 1.42
CA PRO A 419 -3.75 -2.61 2.43
C PRO A 419 -4.86 -1.70 1.92
N THR A 420 -5.63 -1.15 2.87
CA THR A 420 -6.72 -0.19 2.61
C THR A 420 -6.64 1.04 3.52
N GLY A 421 -5.43 1.34 4.02
CA GLY A 421 -5.15 2.51 4.86
C GLY A 421 -5.29 2.29 6.37
N TYR A 422 -5.54 1.06 6.83
CA TYR A 422 -5.75 0.75 8.26
C TYR A 422 -4.57 1.08 9.16
N SER A 423 -3.36 1.19 8.62
CA SER A 423 -2.15 1.64 9.33
C SER A 423 -2.25 3.07 9.89
N ARG A 424 -3.19 3.92 9.45
CA ARG A 424 -3.53 5.18 10.12
C ARG A 424 -4.14 4.92 11.49
N THR A 425 -5.07 3.98 11.58
CA THR A 425 -5.82 3.66 12.80
C THR A 425 -5.01 2.79 13.77
N TYR A 426 -4.27 1.83 13.23
CA TYR A 426 -3.39 0.93 13.96
C TYR A 426 -1.99 0.90 13.33
N PRO A 427 -1.12 1.85 13.68
CA PRO A 427 0.20 1.98 13.08
C PRO A 427 1.19 0.84 13.45
N ASN A 428 0.82 -0.10 14.29
CA ASN A 428 1.55 -1.36 14.43
C ASN A 428 1.41 -2.28 13.20
N PHE A 429 0.45 -2.02 12.30
CA PHE A 429 0.30 -2.71 11.02
C PHE A 429 1.24 -2.08 10.00
N MET A 430 2.52 -2.48 10.03
CA MET A 430 3.63 -1.78 9.42
C MET A 430 3.66 -1.92 7.90
N THR A 431 3.65 -3.14 7.39
CA THR A 431 3.79 -3.43 5.97
C THR A 431 2.99 -4.66 5.58
N GLN A 432 2.73 -4.81 4.29
CA GLN A 432 1.97 -5.94 3.76
C GLN A 432 2.56 -6.35 2.42
N GLU A 433 2.68 -7.65 2.17
CA GLU A 433 3.14 -8.11 0.87
C GLU A 433 2.11 -7.74 -0.21
N GLY A 434 1.16 -8.57 -0.52
CA GLY A 434 0.14 -8.29 -1.53
C GLY A 434 0.71 -7.80 -2.86
N ILE A 435 1.94 -8.18 -3.18
CA ILE A 435 2.70 -7.83 -4.39
C ILE A 435 3.45 -9.05 -4.91
N ARG A 436 3.83 -9.01 -6.18
CA ARG A 436 4.81 -9.93 -6.74
C ARG A 436 6.20 -9.35 -6.50
N GLY A 437 6.79 -9.67 -5.34
CA GLY A 437 8.10 -9.16 -4.90
C GLY A 437 9.29 -9.96 -5.43
N ASP A 438 10.47 -9.72 -4.85
CA ASP A 438 11.70 -10.40 -5.24
C ASP A 438 11.71 -11.88 -4.86
N GLU A 439 10.90 -12.29 -3.87
CA GLU A 439 10.68 -13.71 -3.57
C GLU A 439 10.20 -14.49 -4.80
N GLU A 440 9.35 -13.86 -5.62
CA GLU A 440 8.83 -14.38 -6.87
C GLU A 440 9.70 -14.04 -8.11
N SER A 441 10.88 -13.47 -7.90
CA SER A 441 11.81 -13.04 -8.97
C SER A 441 11.19 -12.06 -9.96
N ALA A 442 10.52 -11.01 -9.47
CA ALA A 442 9.89 -10.00 -10.31
C ALA A 442 10.92 -9.24 -11.16
N THR A 443 10.64 -9.13 -12.47
CA THR A 443 11.40 -8.28 -13.39
C THR A 443 11.13 -6.80 -13.10
N ASN A 444 11.98 -5.90 -13.59
CA ASN A 444 11.81 -4.47 -13.34
C ASN A 444 10.49 -3.91 -13.86
N ASP A 445 10.04 -4.33 -15.04
CA ASP A 445 8.74 -3.92 -15.60
C ASP A 445 7.55 -4.36 -14.71
N MET A 446 7.62 -5.55 -14.10
CA MET A 446 6.63 -6.00 -13.12
C MET A 446 6.64 -5.12 -11.87
N VAL A 447 7.83 -4.77 -11.36
CA VAL A 447 7.95 -3.87 -10.20
C VAL A 447 7.44 -2.47 -10.53
N ILE A 448 7.73 -1.94 -11.73
CA ILE A 448 7.23 -0.63 -12.16
C ILE A 448 5.69 -0.65 -12.28
N ASN A 449 5.09 -1.73 -12.80
CA ASN A 449 3.65 -1.91 -12.76
C ASN A 449 3.12 -1.87 -11.31
N THR A 450 3.77 -2.57 -10.39
CA THR A 450 3.41 -2.58 -8.96
C THR A 450 3.48 -1.18 -8.36
N ILE A 451 4.52 -0.39 -8.65
CA ILE A 451 4.70 0.99 -8.15
C ILE A 451 3.51 1.87 -8.52
N PHE A 452 3.04 1.84 -9.77
CA PHE A 452 1.96 2.72 -10.21
C PHE A 452 0.55 2.15 -10.04
N THR A 453 0.42 0.95 -9.49
CA THR A 453 -0.89 0.31 -9.23
C THR A 453 -1.03 -0.07 -7.76
N ARG A 454 -0.40 -1.16 -7.32
CA ARG A 454 -0.54 -1.70 -5.98
C ARG A 454 -0.05 -0.73 -4.89
N MET A 455 1.02 0.07 -5.16
CA MET A 455 1.55 1.01 -4.16
C MET A 455 0.63 2.22 -3.93
N ILE A 456 -0.41 2.42 -4.75
CA ILE A 456 -1.51 3.34 -4.43
C ILE A 456 -2.22 2.92 -3.14
N ALA A 457 -2.25 1.62 -2.83
CA ALA A 457 -2.83 1.10 -1.60
C ALA A 457 -1.99 1.37 -0.33
N GLY A 458 -0.71 1.69 -0.48
CA GLY A 458 0.21 1.95 0.63
C GLY A 458 1.40 0.99 0.69
N ALA A 459 2.05 0.90 1.85
CA ALA A 459 3.28 0.16 2.07
C ALA A 459 3.27 -1.27 1.51
N GLY A 460 4.44 -1.74 1.05
CA GLY A 460 4.58 -3.07 0.48
C GLY A 460 5.91 -3.74 0.82
N ASP A 461 5.86 -5.00 1.28
CA ASP A 461 7.07 -5.80 1.47
C ASP A 461 7.54 -6.37 0.13
N GLN A 462 8.62 -5.80 -0.40
CA GLN A 462 9.25 -6.22 -1.67
C GLN A 462 10.12 -7.46 -1.50
N THR A 463 10.44 -7.90 -0.28
CA THR A 463 11.41 -8.98 0.00
C THR A 463 12.75 -8.77 -0.73
N ASN A 464 13.29 -7.54 -0.66
CA ASN A 464 14.39 -7.09 -1.51
C ASN A 464 15.64 -7.98 -1.38
N CYS A 465 16.06 -8.57 -2.50
CA CYS A 465 17.28 -9.40 -2.63
C CYS A 465 18.47 -8.54 -3.06
N TYR A 466 19.71 -9.00 -2.79
CA TYR A 466 20.89 -8.30 -3.30
C TYR A 466 21.97 -9.23 -3.86
N PHE A 467 22.53 -10.17 -3.07
CA PHE A 467 23.62 -11.03 -3.53
C PHE A 467 23.16 -12.33 -4.23
N ALA A 468 21.86 -12.64 -4.18
CA ALA A 468 21.33 -13.84 -4.82
C ALA A 468 21.56 -13.80 -6.34
N GLU A 469 22.03 -14.91 -6.94
CA GLU A 469 22.33 -15.02 -8.39
C GLU A 469 21.15 -14.56 -9.28
N ARG A 470 19.91 -14.88 -8.86
CA ARG A 470 18.70 -14.48 -9.57
C ARG A 470 18.52 -12.96 -9.71
N VAL A 471 19.23 -12.14 -8.91
CA VAL A 471 19.20 -10.69 -9.06
C VAL A 471 19.68 -10.28 -10.45
N ALA A 472 20.88 -10.71 -10.84
CA ALA A 472 21.42 -10.42 -12.16
C ALA A 472 20.74 -11.22 -13.28
N GLU A 473 20.25 -12.42 -12.99
CA GLU A 473 19.64 -13.30 -14.00
C GLU A 473 18.20 -12.90 -14.39
N LYS A 474 17.40 -12.42 -13.42
CA LYS A 474 15.93 -12.28 -13.58
C LYS A 474 15.38 -10.95 -13.11
N MET A 475 15.99 -10.29 -12.11
CA MET A 475 15.41 -9.14 -11.43
C MET A 475 16.00 -7.80 -11.89
N GLY A 476 16.77 -7.79 -12.98
CA GLY A 476 17.46 -6.61 -13.50
C GLY A 476 18.92 -6.57 -13.07
N SER A 477 19.33 -5.58 -12.28
CA SER A 477 20.71 -5.39 -11.83
C SER A 477 20.77 -5.12 -10.32
N HIS A 478 21.97 -5.12 -9.75
CA HIS A 478 22.17 -4.73 -8.34
C HIS A 478 21.78 -3.26 -8.11
N THR A 479 22.02 -2.38 -9.07
CA THR A 479 21.54 -0.99 -9.01
C THR A 479 20.02 -0.87 -9.11
N SER A 480 19.34 -1.81 -9.80
CA SER A 480 17.88 -1.92 -9.75
C SER A 480 17.39 -2.24 -8.33
N GLN A 481 18.08 -3.14 -7.62
CA GLN A 481 17.71 -3.49 -6.26
C GLN A 481 17.85 -2.31 -5.29
N MET A 482 18.91 -1.50 -5.44
CA MET A 482 19.08 -0.25 -4.72
C MET A 482 17.93 0.74 -5.03
N ALA A 483 17.60 0.90 -6.32
CA ALA A 483 16.52 1.78 -6.75
C ALA A 483 15.14 1.28 -6.27
N LYS A 484 14.86 -0.03 -6.31
CA LYS A 484 13.63 -0.64 -5.78
C LYS A 484 13.45 -0.32 -4.29
N ALA A 485 14.53 -0.37 -3.50
CA ALA A 485 14.50 -0.04 -2.08
C ALA A 485 14.13 1.42 -1.79
N ILE A 486 14.27 2.33 -2.77
CA ILE A 486 13.77 3.71 -2.69
C ILE A 486 12.33 3.79 -3.22
N CYS A 487 12.05 3.18 -4.39
CA CYS A 487 10.79 3.36 -5.11
C CYS A 487 9.62 2.63 -4.45
N VAL A 488 9.85 1.43 -3.92
CA VAL A 488 8.82 0.65 -3.20
C VAL A 488 8.89 1.00 -1.73
N TYR A 489 7.87 1.71 -1.24
CA TYR A 489 7.82 2.15 0.15
C TYR A 489 7.46 1.01 1.09
N SER A 490 8.24 0.86 2.15
CA SER A 490 7.90 0.03 3.31
C SER A 490 8.54 0.64 4.58
N PRO A 491 7.79 0.89 5.67
CA PRO A 491 8.37 1.32 6.94
C PRO A 491 9.13 0.18 7.64
N TRP A 492 8.81 -1.05 7.34
CA TRP A 492 9.56 -2.26 7.67
C TRP A 492 10.11 -2.85 6.39
N GLN A 493 11.32 -2.45 6.00
CA GLN A 493 11.89 -2.79 4.72
C GLN A 493 12.82 -3.99 4.82
N PHE A 494 12.40 -5.12 4.29
CA PHE A 494 13.25 -6.28 4.16
C PHE A 494 14.34 -6.04 3.12
N VAL A 495 15.58 -6.37 3.50
CA VAL A 495 16.77 -6.29 2.63
C VAL A 495 17.58 -7.57 2.79
N TYR A 496 18.32 -7.95 1.76
CA TYR A 496 19.13 -9.17 1.76
C TYR A 496 18.31 -10.46 2.00
N TRP A 497 17.10 -10.52 1.45
CA TRP A 497 16.10 -11.55 1.75
C TRP A 497 16.59 -13.01 1.66
N TYR A 498 17.42 -13.35 0.68
CA TYR A 498 18.00 -14.69 0.54
C TYR A 498 19.49 -14.75 0.86
N ASP A 499 20.05 -13.66 1.37
CA ASP A 499 21.48 -13.54 1.63
C ASP A 499 21.77 -13.90 3.11
N ARG A 500 22.99 -14.29 3.43
CA ARG A 500 23.41 -14.62 4.80
C ARG A 500 24.73 -13.94 5.16
N PRO A 501 24.89 -13.41 6.37
CA PRO A 501 26.16 -12.83 6.82
C PRO A 501 27.28 -13.87 6.93
N VAL A 502 28.52 -13.39 6.90
CA VAL A 502 29.70 -14.19 7.26
C VAL A 502 29.51 -14.75 8.68
N GLY A 503 29.85 -16.03 8.88
CA GLY A 503 29.65 -16.73 10.15
C GLY A 503 28.32 -17.51 10.22
N SER A 504 27.34 -17.23 9.36
CA SER A 504 26.15 -18.08 9.26
C SER A 504 26.49 -19.44 8.64
N PRO A 505 25.89 -20.54 9.12
CA PRO A 505 26.06 -21.86 8.52
C PRO A 505 25.70 -21.89 7.03
N VAL A 506 26.35 -22.80 6.29
CA VAL A 506 25.99 -23.01 4.88
C VAL A 506 24.60 -23.63 4.80
N LYS A 507 23.72 -23.04 4.00
CA LYS A 507 22.39 -23.57 3.70
C LYS A 507 22.27 -23.83 2.19
N LYS A 508 21.77 -25.01 1.86
CA LYS A 508 21.31 -25.29 0.49
C LYS A 508 19.97 -24.58 0.29
N GLY A 509 19.90 -23.77 -0.77
CA GLY A 509 18.69 -23.04 -1.11
C GLY A 509 17.49 -23.97 -1.37
N ARG A 510 16.28 -23.47 -1.09
CA ARG A 510 15.01 -24.05 -1.55
C ARG A 510 14.42 -23.15 -2.63
N ALA A 511 13.20 -22.67 -2.48
CA ALA A 511 12.50 -21.85 -3.48
C ALA A 511 13.33 -20.68 -4.03
N GLY A 512 14.29 -20.17 -3.27
CA GLY A 512 15.17 -19.08 -3.65
C GLY A 512 16.45 -19.42 -4.42
N GLY A 513 16.77 -20.68 -4.63
CA GLY A 513 18.05 -21.07 -5.22
C GLY A 513 19.22 -21.00 -4.24
N SER A 514 20.37 -20.41 -4.64
CA SER A 514 21.53 -20.23 -3.76
C SER A 514 21.26 -19.24 -2.63
N VAL A 515 21.92 -19.46 -1.48
CA VAL A 515 21.95 -18.56 -0.33
C VAL A 515 23.37 -18.02 -0.17
N PRO A 516 23.73 -16.95 -0.91
CA PRO A 516 25.09 -16.42 -0.91
C PRO A 516 25.47 -15.77 0.42
N VAL A 517 26.77 -15.68 0.64
CA VAL A 517 27.32 -14.89 1.75
C VAL A 517 27.35 -13.42 1.35
N ILE A 518 26.88 -12.55 2.22
CA ILE A 518 27.00 -11.10 2.07
C ILE A 518 28.49 -10.74 2.10
N SER A 519 28.97 -10.14 1.02
CA SER A 519 30.34 -9.65 0.91
C SER A 519 30.45 -8.22 1.44
N GLU A 520 31.48 -7.92 2.22
CA GLU A 520 31.79 -6.57 2.71
C GLU A 520 32.35 -5.74 1.54
N ILE A 521 31.47 -5.08 0.79
CA ILE A 521 31.78 -4.27 -0.39
C ILE A 521 31.22 -2.85 -0.24
N PRO A 522 31.74 -1.86 -0.97
CA PRO A 522 31.28 -0.47 -0.87
C PRO A 522 29.79 -0.26 -1.10
N ASP A 523 29.15 -1.15 -1.83
CA ASP A 523 27.71 -1.13 -2.14
C ASP A 523 26.86 -1.11 -0.86
N LEU A 524 27.28 -1.79 0.21
CA LEU A 524 26.55 -1.86 1.48
C LEU A 524 26.32 -0.49 2.08
N GLY A 525 27.24 0.49 1.82
CA GLY A 525 27.09 1.86 2.27
C GLY A 525 25.81 2.56 1.80
N PHE A 526 25.22 2.09 0.69
CA PHE A 526 23.90 2.54 0.26
C PHE A 526 22.81 2.10 1.24
N TYR A 527 22.75 0.80 1.54
CA TYR A 527 21.73 0.23 2.44
C TYR A 527 21.95 0.70 3.88
N ASP A 528 23.20 0.88 4.33
CA ASP A 528 23.52 1.43 5.65
C ASP A 528 22.90 2.82 5.84
N ALA A 529 22.94 3.64 4.77
CA ALA A 529 22.42 5.00 4.77
C ALA A 529 20.91 5.12 4.48
N LEU A 530 20.31 4.11 3.88
CA LEU A 530 18.90 4.14 3.44
C LEU A 530 17.96 4.19 4.65
N PRO A 531 17.07 5.20 4.76
CA PRO A 531 16.01 5.24 5.76
C PRO A 531 14.77 4.50 5.28
N THR A 532 13.83 4.27 6.19
CA THR A 532 12.53 3.64 5.89
C THR A 532 11.33 4.56 6.17
N VAL A 533 11.60 5.79 6.63
CA VAL A 533 10.59 6.82 6.87
C VAL A 533 11.01 8.10 6.14
N TRP A 534 10.01 8.74 5.53
CA TRP A 534 10.26 9.86 4.64
C TRP A 534 9.50 11.11 5.06
N ASP A 535 10.15 12.27 4.88
CA ASP A 535 9.57 13.58 5.12
C ASP A 535 8.81 14.11 3.91
N ASP A 536 9.21 13.69 2.71
CA ASP A 536 8.56 14.03 1.43
C ASP A 536 8.87 12.97 0.36
N THR A 537 7.93 12.82 -0.57
CA THR A 537 8.05 11.92 -1.73
C THR A 537 7.53 12.62 -2.97
N LYS A 538 8.32 12.57 -4.06
CA LYS A 538 7.94 13.09 -5.37
C LYS A 538 8.21 12.05 -6.44
N VAL A 539 7.30 11.91 -7.37
CA VAL A 539 7.48 11.14 -8.60
C VAL A 539 7.86 12.10 -9.70
N LEU A 540 9.11 12.04 -10.12
CA LEU A 540 9.67 12.99 -11.10
C LEU A 540 9.34 12.60 -12.54
N ASP A 541 9.25 11.30 -12.81
CA ASP A 541 8.85 10.75 -14.10
C ASP A 541 8.37 9.30 -13.88
N GLY A 542 7.51 8.79 -14.77
CA GLY A 542 7.14 7.39 -14.71
C GLY A 542 5.94 7.00 -15.55
N TYR A 543 6.01 5.75 -16.02
CA TYR A 543 4.93 5.09 -16.73
C TYR A 543 4.94 3.59 -16.39
N PRO A 544 3.80 2.98 -16.08
CA PRO A 544 3.73 1.57 -15.69
C PRO A 544 4.42 0.64 -16.70
N GLY A 545 5.33 -0.21 -16.20
CA GLY A 545 6.10 -1.17 -16.98
C GLY A 545 7.30 -0.59 -17.75
N GLU A 546 7.45 0.72 -17.84
CA GLU A 546 8.51 1.35 -18.63
C GLU A 546 9.58 2.03 -17.77
N LEU A 547 9.17 2.96 -16.93
CA LEU A 547 10.06 3.82 -16.13
C LEU A 547 9.40 4.19 -14.80
N ALA A 548 10.21 4.28 -13.73
CA ALA A 548 9.86 4.97 -12.50
C ALA A 548 11.06 5.78 -12.02
N VAL A 549 10.88 7.07 -11.75
CA VAL A 549 11.87 7.98 -11.17
C VAL A 549 11.26 8.64 -9.95
N ILE A 550 11.67 8.21 -8.77
CA ILE A 550 11.11 8.66 -7.50
C ILE A 550 12.21 9.23 -6.63
N VAL A 551 11.94 10.38 -6.01
CA VAL A 551 12.84 10.99 -5.04
C VAL A 551 12.14 11.14 -3.70
N ARG A 552 12.87 10.84 -2.61
CA ARG A 552 12.36 10.85 -1.25
C ARG A 552 13.30 11.61 -0.31
N LYS A 553 12.77 12.42 0.58
CA LYS A 553 13.50 13.18 1.60
C LYS A 553 13.44 12.47 2.94
N SER A 554 14.57 12.42 3.64
CA SER A 554 14.60 12.05 5.06
C SER A 554 15.66 12.90 5.77
N GLY A 555 15.24 13.74 6.69
CA GLY A 555 16.09 14.73 7.34
C GLY A 555 16.77 15.66 6.32
N ASP A 556 18.09 15.71 6.36
CA ASP A 556 18.92 16.53 5.48
C ASP A 556 19.35 15.81 4.18
N SER A 557 18.89 14.59 3.96
CA SER A 557 19.26 13.80 2.79
C SER A 557 18.06 13.57 1.85
N TRP A 558 18.37 13.48 0.54
CA TRP A 558 17.45 13.02 -0.47
C TRP A 558 17.95 11.72 -1.09
N PHE A 559 17.04 10.86 -1.51
CA PHE A 559 17.33 9.59 -2.17
C PHE A 559 16.51 9.50 -3.46
N LEU A 560 17.19 9.32 -4.58
CA LEU A 560 16.57 9.13 -5.89
C LEU A 560 16.75 7.69 -6.33
N GLY A 561 15.64 7.04 -6.67
CA GLY A 561 15.61 5.74 -7.34
C GLY A 561 15.04 5.90 -8.75
N ALA A 562 15.73 5.35 -9.75
CA ALA A 562 15.21 5.23 -11.10
C ALA A 562 15.30 3.78 -11.56
N ILE A 563 14.21 3.25 -12.10
CA ILE A 563 14.10 1.86 -12.56
C ILE A 563 13.57 1.88 -13.99
N THR A 564 14.24 1.15 -14.89
CA THR A 564 13.79 0.97 -16.28
C THR A 564 13.24 -0.44 -16.49
N GLY A 565 12.17 -0.54 -17.26
CA GLY A 565 11.57 -1.80 -17.69
C GLY A 565 12.23 -2.34 -18.96
N THR A 566 11.45 -2.59 -19.99
CA THR A 566 11.89 -3.27 -21.22
C THR A 566 12.69 -2.40 -22.18
N LYS A 567 12.75 -1.08 -21.94
CA LYS A 567 13.49 -0.11 -22.76
C LYS A 567 14.60 0.56 -21.96
N GLU A 568 15.64 1.04 -22.65
CA GLU A 568 16.62 1.97 -22.08
C GLU A 568 16.05 3.38 -22.03
N HIS A 569 16.53 4.19 -21.08
CA HIS A 569 16.13 5.58 -20.93
C HIS A 569 17.34 6.50 -20.69
N ALA A 570 17.38 7.61 -21.42
CA ALA A 570 18.25 8.75 -21.10
C ALA A 570 17.49 9.66 -20.13
N LEU A 571 17.96 9.74 -18.90
CA LEU A 571 17.39 10.60 -17.87
C LEU A 571 18.07 11.97 -17.87
N SER A 572 17.25 13.01 -17.77
CA SER A 572 17.67 14.39 -17.51
C SER A 572 16.82 14.91 -16.37
N VAL A 573 17.33 14.82 -15.15
CA VAL A 573 16.59 15.11 -13.93
C VAL A 573 17.02 16.46 -13.36
N PRO A 574 16.18 17.52 -13.44
CA PRO A 574 16.40 18.75 -12.70
C PRO A 574 16.42 18.49 -11.18
N LEU A 575 17.41 19.01 -10.49
CA LEU A 575 17.55 18.81 -9.04
C LEU A 575 16.87 19.94 -8.22
N ASP A 576 15.81 20.53 -8.76
CA ASP A 576 15.05 21.64 -8.15
C ASP A 576 14.34 21.28 -6.84
N PHE A 577 14.23 19.99 -6.53
CA PHE A 577 13.75 19.49 -5.25
C PHE A 577 14.75 19.69 -4.10
N LEU A 578 16.05 19.94 -4.38
CA LEU A 578 17.06 20.24 -3.38
C LEU A 578 16.84 21.64 -2.80
N ASP A 579 17.30 21.86 -1.56
CA ASP A 579 17.15 23.15 -0.89
C ASP A 579 17.95 24.24 -1.63
N SER A 580 17.32 25.40 -1.89
CA SER A 580 17.94 26.50 -2.63
C SER A 580 19.15 27.08 -1.90
N GLY A 581 20.24 27.28 -2.63
CA GLY A 581 21.49 27.84 -2.10
C GLY A 581 22.32 26.86 -1.26
N VAL A 582 21.93 25.60 -1.20
CA VAL A 582 22.64 24.54 -0.48
C VAL A 582 23.41 23.67 -1.46
N LYS A 583 24.65 23.32 -1.11
CA LYS A 583 25.48 22.34 -1.80
C LYS A 583 25.23 20.95 -1.25
N TYR A 584 25.16 19.99 -2.15
CA TYR A 584 25.00 18.59 -1.84
C TYR A 584 26.10 17.75 -2.50
N LYS A 585 26.52 16.71 -1.80
CA LYS A 585 27.29 15.62 -2.37
C LYS A 585 26.27 14.58 -2.88
N ALA A 586 26.26 14.34 -4.19
CA ALA A 586 25.52 13.27 -4.80
C ALA A 586 26.42 12.03 -4.92
N THR A 587 26.10 10.97 -4.17
CA THR A 587 26.71 9.65 -4.33
C THR A 587 25.83 8.84 -5.26
N ILE A 588 26.35 8.54 -6.45
CA ILE A 588 25.64 7.92 -7.57
C ILE A 588 26.05 6.46 -7.65
N TYR A 589 25.07 5.56 -7.62
CA TYR A 589 25.21 4.12 -7.82
C TYR A 589 24.62 3.74 -9.17
N SER A 590 25.48 3.50 -10.17
CA SER A 590 25.11 3.17 -11.54
C SER A 590 25.68 1.82 -11.98
N HIS A 591 25.05 1.18 -12.96
CA HIS A 591 25.56 -0.07 -13.52
C HIS A 591 26.68 0.18 -14.50
N ASP A 592 27.81 -0.52 -14.33
CA ASP A 592 28.93 -0.50 -15.27
C ASP A 592 29.41 -1.94 -15.55
N GLN A 593 29.07 -2.45 -16.73
CA GLN A 593 29.39 -3.81 -17.12
C GLN A 593 30.89 -4.06 -17.24
N SER A 594 31.71 -3.02 -17.39
CA SER A 594 33.18 -3.13 -17.54
C SER A 594 33.90 -3.43 -16.21
N LEU A 595 33.25 -3.23 -15.07
CA LEU A 595 33.83 -3.50 -13.76
C LEU A 595 34.04 -5.00 -13.55
N ASP A 596 35.16 -5.37 -12.93
CA ASP A 596 35.46 -6.75 -12.54
C ASP A 596 34.93 -7.05 -11.11
N THR A 597 33.73 -6.60 -10.81
CA THR A 597 33.03 -6.86 -9.53
C THR A 597 31.79 -7.71 -9.82
N TYR A 598 31.35 -8.50 -8.83
CA TYR A 598 30.14 -9.30 -8.95
C TYR A 598 28.90 -8.45 -9.21
N THR A 599 28.78 -7.33 -8.52
CA THR A 599 27.59 -6.47 -8.56
C THR A 599 27.55 -5.51 -9.75
N LYS A 600 28.70 -5.25 -10.39
CA LYS A 600 28.82 -4.28 -11.48
C LYS A 600 28.33 -2.87 -11.10
N VAL A 601 28.39 -2.54 -9.82
CA VAL A 601 28.00 -1.22 -9.29
C VAL A 601 29.19 -0.28 -9.34
N LYS A 602 29.05 0.82 -10.10
CA LYS A 602 29.96 1.95 -10.12
C LYS A 602 29.47 2.99 -9.11
N ILE A 603 30.37 3.47 -8.27
CA ILE A 603 30.07 4.51 -7.27
C ILE A 603 30.83 5.77 -7.65
N GLU A 604 30.13 6.87 -7.84
CA GLU A 604 30.70 8.18 -8.17
C GLU A 604 30.18 9.25 -7.21
N GLU A 605 31.01 10.22 -6.88
CA GLU A 605 30.62 11.35 -6.06
C GLU A 605 30.82 12.65 -6.81
N ILE A 606 29.78 13.48 -6.86
CA ILE A 606 29.85 14.82 -7.47
C ILE A 606 29.18 15.85 -6.56
N GLU A 607 29.62 17.11 -6.67
CA GLU A 607 28.97 18.24 -6.01
C GLU A 607 27.83 18.76 -6.91
N VAL A 608 26.65 18.97 -6.30
CA VAL A 608 25.46 19.47 -7.00
C VAL A 608 24.72 20.50 -6.17
N THR A 609 23.83 21.27 -6.81
CA THR A 609 22.90 22.21 -6.20
C THR A 609 21.50 22.02 -6.80
N ASN A 610 20.53 22.77 -6.29
CA ASN A 610 19.17 22.80 -6.86
C ASN A 610 19.09 23.37 -8.31
N GLN A 611 20.19 23.90 -8.85
CA GLN A 611 20.28 24.36 -10.24
C GLN A 611 20.94 23.34 -11.17
N SER A 612 21.45 22.24 -10.62
CA SER A 612 22.09 21.17 -11.36
C SER A 612 21.04 20.30 -12.05
N VAL A 613 21.47 19.65 -13.14
CA VAL A 613 20.71 18.61 -13.82
C VAL A 613 21.52 17.32 -13.75
N LEU A 614 20.90 16.22 -13.35
CA LEU A 614 21.51 14.91 -13.33
C LEU A 614 21.22 14.21 -14.67
N GLU A 615 22.27 14.07 -15.49
CA GLU A 615 22.21 13.37 -16.76
C GLU A 615 22.72 11.93 -16.58
N GLN A 616 21.89 10.92 -16.88
CA GLN A 616 22.26 9.51 -16.76
C GLN A 616 21.57 8.67 -17.84
N SER A 617 22.27 7.70 -18.40
CA SER A 617 21.69 6.69 -19.29
C SER A 617 21.52 5.38 -18.52
N ILE A 618 20.29 4.84 -18.50
CA ILE A 618 19.98 3.59 -17.83
C ILE A 618 19.56 2.57 -18.87
N LEU A 619 20.28 1.45 -18.90
CA LEU A 619 19.98 0.33 -19.81
C LEU A 619 18.61 -0.29 -19.46
N LYS A 620 18.03 -1.05 -20.39
CA LYS A 620 16.81 -1.82 -20.13
C LYS A 620 17.02 -2.80 -18.96
N GLN A 621 15.96 -3.05 -18.19
CA GLN A 621 15.99 -3.92 -17.01
C GLN A 621 17.13 -3.53 -16.04
N ASN A 622 17.31 -2.23 -15.80
CA ASN A 622 18.38 -1.71 -14.97
C ASN A 622 17.87 -0.63 -14.02
N GLY A 623 18.74 -0.05 -13.23
CA GLY A 623 18.39 0.99 -12.27
C GLY A 623 19.55 1.92 -11.94
N LEU A 624 19.19 3.01 -11.30
CA LEU A 624 20.08 4.03 -10.77
C LEU A 624 19.61 4.39 -9.36
N ALA A 625 20.53 4.46 -8.41
CA ALA A 625 20.25 5.01 -7.10
C ALA A 625 21.20 6.18 -6.81
N VAL A 626 20.68 7.24 -6.20
CA VAL A 626 21.50 8.41 -5.82
C VAL A 626 21.11 8.85 -4.42
N ARG A 627 22.14 9.10 -3.59
CA ARG A 627 21.98 9.75 -2.31
C ARG A 627 22.55 11.17 -2.39
N PHE A 628 21.75 12.16 -2.02
CA PHE A 628 22.17 13.55 -1.88
C PHE A 628 22.32 13.89 -0.40
N SER A 629 23.50 14.25 0.05
CA SER A 629 23.82 14.65 1.43
C SER A 629 24.31 16.08 1.46
N LYS A 630 23.81 16.91 2.37
CA LYS A 630 24.31 18.29 2.54
C LYS A 630 25.81 18.30 2.86
N ILE A 631 26.55 19.26 2.26
CA ILE A 631 27.96 19.52 2.51
C ILE A 631 28.09 20.66 3.48
#